data_2c8c3fc8114fd809e0dbaca82aa2dcc4
#
_entry.id   2c8c3fc8114fd809e0dbaca82aa2dcc4
#
_cell.length_a   1.000
_cell.length_b   1.000
_cell.length_c   1.000
_cell.angle_alpha   90.00
_cell.angle_beta   90.00
_cell.angle_gamma   90.00
#
_symmetry.space_group_name_H-M   'P 1'
#
loop_
_entity.id
_entity.type
_entity.pdbx_description
1 polymer ?
#
loop_
_entity_poly.entity_id
_entity_poly.type
_entity_poly.pdbx_seq_one_letter_code
_entity_poly.pdbx_strand_id
1 'polypeptide(L)'
;MQLYEHQKQALEQTKGFNKVAYYLDMGLGKTFVGSEKMVQLGSDTNIIICQKSKINDWMKHFKDHYPKIQIYNLTDKKQLDDFISHDTAWAGYPGATMTVGIINYDLVFRRSELLQLEHFTLMLDESSQIQNDTAKRTKFILKMKPDNVILLSGTPTSGKYENLWSQMHLLGWEISKELYNRQYVNWVKVEQDGFIHFVIDKEEPYKNVDRLKKKMRDHGSVFMKTEECFDLPEQIFIPITVPKTKEYNTFRKKGLVTIEGTELVGDSTLTKRLYSRMLCGHYNKDKLQAFKDLASSTKDRLIVFYNFNAELDALQRIAAELERPISQVNGHVKDLTAYENEEDSITLVQYQAGAMGLNLQKANKVVFFTLTDKSELFEQAKKRVHRIGQNKTCFYYLMMCKDSVEEVILETLNQRKDFTDYLFEQFERDSK
;
A
#
# COMPACT_ATOMS: atom_id res chain seq x y z
N MET A 1 7.44 -26.49 3.97
CA MET A 1 6.73 -25.29 4.50
C MET A 1 5.32 -25.68 4.90
N GLN A 2 4.81 -25.24 6.05
CA GLN A 2 3.44 -25.53 6.49
C GLN A 2 2.58 -24.26 6.31
N LEU A 3 1.55 -24.34 5.47
CA LEU A 3 0.61 -23.25 5.24
C LEU A 3 -0.49 -23.25 6.31
N TYR A 4 -0.95 -22.04 6.68
CA TYR A 4 -2.16 -21.85 7.48
C TYR A 4 -3.43 -22.23 6.69
N GLU A 5 -4.53 -22.48 7.39
CA GLU A 5 -5.76 -22.97 6.77
C GLU A 5 -6.34 -21.97 5.74
N HIS A 6 -6.39 -20.67 6.06
CA HIS A 6 -6.83 -19.64 5.13
C HIS A 6 -5.95 -19.56 3.85
N GLN A 7 -4.64 -19.86 3.96
CA GLN A 7 -3.75 -19.89 2.79
C GLN A 7 -4.04 -21.08 1.89
N LYS A 8 -4.30 -22.27 2.48
CA LYS A 8 -4.74 -23.46 1.73
C LYS A 8 -6.08 -23.21 1.05
N GLN A 9 -7.03 -22.56 1.76
CA GLN A 9 -8.32 -22.20 1.22
C GLN A 9 -8.20 -21.24 0.02
N ALA A 10 -7.32 -20.24 0.09
CA ALA A 10 -7.04 -19.33 -1.03
C ALA A 10 -6.50 -20.06 -2.26
N LEU A 11 -5.60 -21.01 -2.06
CA LEU A 11 -5.05 -21.84 -3.13
C LEU A 11 -6.09 -22.78 -3.74
N GLU A 12 -6.94 -23.40 -2.91
CA GLU A 12 -8.01 -24.29 -3.40
C GLU A 12 -9.07 -23.52 -4.19
N GLN A 13 -9.47 -22.30 -3.75
CA GLN A 13 -10.41 -21.45 -4.50
C GLN A 13 -9.88 -21.06 -5.89
N THR A 14 -8.57 -21.09 -6.07
CA THR A 14 -7.92 -20.74 -7.35
C THR A 14 -7.39 -21.96 -8.10
N LYS A 15 -7.77 -23.16 -7.69
CA LYS A 15 -7.41 -24.39 -8.38
C LYS A 15 -7.95 -24.37 -9.82
N GLY A 16 -7.08 -24.65 -10.79
CA GLY A 16 -7.45 -24.62 -12.22
C GLY A 16 -7.34 -23.24 -12.88
N PHE A 17 -7.12 -22.17 -12.13
CA PHE A 17 -6.85 -20.86 -12.72
C PHE A 17 -5.34 -20.67 -12.91
N ASN A 18 -4.93 -20.25 -14.10
CA ASN A 18 -3.56 -19.85 -14.41
C ASN A 18 -3.32 -18.34 -14.22
N LYS A 19 -4.38 -17.55 -14.12
CA LYS A 19 -4.33 -16.12 -13.80
C LYS A 19 -5.14 -15.88 -12.54
N VAL A 20 -4.48 -15.39 -11.48
CA VAL A 20 -5.09 -15.29 -10.15
C VAL A 20 -4.71 -13.98 -9.46
N ALA A 21 -5.57 -13.51 -8.58
CA ALA A 21 -5.27 -12.40 -7.68
C ALA A 21 -5.57 -12.78 -6.23
N TYR A 22 -4.59 -12.65 -5.37
CA TYR A 22 -4.73 -12.84 -3.93
C TYR A 22 -4.78 -11.47 -3.25
N TYR A 23 -5.98 -10.95 -3.14
CA TYR A 23 -6.29 -9.73 -2.41
C TYR A 23 -6.51 -10.08 -0.94
N LEU A 24 -5.44 -10.47 -0.30
CA LEU A 24 -5.42 -10.86 1.10
C LEU A 24 -4.93 -9.69 1.94
N ASP A 25 -5.57 -9.48 3.04
CA ASP A 25 -5.20 -8.42 3.97
C ASP A 25 -3.74 -8.53 4.45
N MET A 26 -3.22 -7.49 5.08
CA MET A 26 -1.85 -7.50 5.57
C MET A 26 -1.69 -8.50 6.72
N GLY A 27 -0.57 -9.24 6.69
CA GLY A 27 -0.31 -10.27 7.70
C GLY A 27 -0.82 -11.66 7.33
N LEU A 28 -1.70 -11.82 6.33
CA LEU A 28 -2.23 -13.13 5.90
C LEU A 28 -1.23 -13.98 5.08
N GLY A 29 0.02 -13.51 4.92
CA GLY A 29 1.09 -14.30 4.31
C GLY A 29 0.98 -14.43 2.80
N LYS A 30 0.61 -13.36 2.09
CA LYS A 30 0.55 -13.29 0.62
C LYS A 30 1.79 -13.86 -0.08
N THR A 31 2.98 -13.60 0.48
CA THR A 31 4.24 -14.13 -0.02
C THR A 31 4.23 -15.65 -0.13
N PHE A 32 3.72 -16.34 0.90
CA PHE A 32 3.64 -17.80 0.94
C PHE A 32 2.60 -18.34 -0.05
N VAL A 33 1.43 -17.70 -0.13
CA VAL A 33 0.37 -18.08 -1.08
C VAL A 33 0.85 -17.88 -2.53
N GLY A 34 1.47 -16.74 -2.81
CA GLY A 34 1.99 -16.41 -4.15
C GLY A 34 3.09 -17.36 -4.61
N SER A 35 4.09 -17.64 -3.75
CA SER A 35 5.17 -18.57 -4.09
C SER A 35 4.67 -20.00 -4.26
N GLU A 36 3.75 -20.47 -3.42
CA GLU A 36 3.16 -21.80 -3.55
C GLU A 36 2.35 -21.92 -4.84
N LYS A 37 1.55 -20.90 -5.18
CA LYS A 37 0.83 -20.86 -6.46
C LYS A 37 1.78 -20.87 -7.65
N MET A 38 2.88 -20.13 -7.59
CA MET A 38 3.91 -20.12 -8.63
C MET A 38 4.50 -21.51 -8.86
N VAL A 39 4.82 -22.24 -7.79
CA VAL A 39 5.31 -23.62 -7.87
C VAL A 39 4.24 -24.56 -8.44
N GLN A 40 2.97 -24.41 -8.04
CA GLN A 40 1.86 -25.21 -8.58
C GLN A 40 1.62 -24.98 -10.08
N LEU A 41 1.85 -23.77 -10.57
CA LEU A 41 1.73 -23.44 -11.99
C LEU A 41 2.85 -24.05 -12.83
N GLY A 42 4.02 -24.30 -12.24
CA GLY A 42 5.08 -25.14 -12.82
C GLY A 42 5.81 -24.56 -14.03
N SER A 43 5.80 -23.23 -14.25
CA SER A 43 6.61 -22.61 -15.31
C SER A 43 8.10 -22.72 -14.98
N ASP A 44 8.93 -23.05 -15.98
CA ASP A 44 10.38 -23.07 -15.82
C ASP A 44 10.92 -21.65 -15.55
N THR A 45 10.35 -20.65 -16.21
CA THR A 45 10.72 -19.24 -16.08
C THR A 45 9.65 -18.45 -15.32
N ASN A 46 10.08 -17.68 -14.31
CA ASN A 46 9.18 -16.89 -13.48
C ASN A 46 9.77 -15.50 -13.20
N ILE A 47 8.92 -14.48 -13.19
CA ILE A 47 9.32 -13.11 -12.87
C ILE A 47 8.49 -12.59 -11.70
N ILE A 48 9.17 -12.01 -10.72
CA ILE A 48 8.54 -11.27 -9.62
C ILE A 48 8.88 -9.79 -9.77
N ILE A 49 7.84 -8.96 -9.87
CA ILE A 49 7.99 -7.50 -9.83
C ILE A 49 7.49 -7.03 -8.47
N CYS A 50 8.37 -6.38 -7.71
CA CYS A 50 8.08 -5.93 -6.34
C CYS A 50 8.61 -4.52 -6.08
N GLN A 51 8.43 -4.00 -4.87
CA GLN A 51 9.10 -2.78 -4.43
C GLN A 51 10.60 -3.04 -4.25
N LYS A 52 11.45 -2.01 -4.50
CA LYS A 52 12.92 -2.13 -4.38
C LYS A 52 13.37 -2.67 -3.02
N SER A 53 12.73 -2.23 -1.95
CA SER A 53 13.01 -2.69 -0.57
C SER A 53 12.65 -4.16 -0.31
N LYS A 54 11.89 -4.79 -1.20
CA LYS A 54 11.41 -6.16 -1.05
C LYS A 54 12.22 -7.21 -1.84
N ILE A 55 13.13 -6.79 -2.69
CA ILE A 55 13.94 -7.70 -3.51
C ILE A 55 14.68 -8.72 -2.62
N ASN A 56 15.39 -8.25 -1.60
CA ASN A 56 16.15 -9.12 -0.70
C ASN A 56 15.24 -10.02 0.14
N ASP A 57 14.05 -9.54 0.54
CA ASP A 57 13.07 -10.34 1.29
C ASP A 57 12.58 -11.52 0.42
N TRP A 58 12.26 -11.27 -0.86
CA TRP A 58 11.86 -12.30 -1.81
C TRP A 58 12.99 -13.29 -2.12
N MET A 59 14.22 -12.80 -2.35
CA MET A 59 15.38 -13.66 -2.57
C MET A 59 15.62 -14.59 -1.36
N LYS A 60 15.55 -14.03 -0.15
CA LYS A 60 15.67 -14.80 1.08
C LYS A 60 14.55 -15.82 1.23
N HIS A 61 13.30 -15.43 0.95
CA HIS A 61 12.14 -16.32 1.03
C HIS A 61 12.30 -17.57 0.15
N PHE A 62 12.69 -17.39 -1.13
CA PHE A 62 12.92 -18.55 -1.99
C PHE A 62 14.11 -19.38 -1.56
N LYS A 63 15.21 -18.77 -1.12
CA LYS A 63 16.38 -19.49 -0.63
C LYS A 63 16.05 -20.35 0.60
N ASP A 64 15.23 -19.81 1.51
CA ASP A 64 14.90 -20.51 2.78
C ASP A 64 13.86 -21.62 2.56
N HIS A 65 12.90 -21.44 1.65
CA HIS A 65 11.77 -22.35 1.51
C HIS A 65 11.78 -23.20 0.23
N TYR A 66 12.50 -22.79 -0.81
CA TYR A 66 12.55 -23.46 -2.12
C TYR A 66 13.99 -23.60 -2.63
N PRO A 67 14.88 -24.32 -1.93
CA PRO A 67 16.33 -24.34 -2.20
C PRO A 67 16.73 -24.90 -3.57
N LYS A 68 15.80 -25.55 -4.28
CA LYS A 68 16.04 -26.08 -5.63
C LYS A 68 15.77 -25.05 -6.73
N ILE A 69 15.14 -23.90 -6.40
CA ILE A 69 14.84 -22.85 -7.36
C ILE A 69 16.06 -21.95 -7.53
N GLN A 70 16.43 -21.66 -8.76
CA GLN A 70 17.50 -20.74 -9.07
C GLN A 70 16.97 -19.30 -9.08
N ILE A 71 17.64 -18.38 -8.38
CA ILE A 71 17.16 -17.02 -8.14
C ILE A 71 18.12 -16.01 -8.74
N TYR A 72 17.55 -15.01 -9.47
CA TYR A 72 18.30 -13.95 -10.10
C TYR A 72 17.79 -12.58 -9.66
N ASN A 73 18.71 -11.68 -9.31
CA ASN A 73 18.40 -10.27 -9.08
C ASN A 73 18.55 -9.50 -10.41
N LEU A 74 17.42 -9.27 -11.10
CA LEU A 74 17.41 -8.64 -12.42
C LEU A 74 17.70 -7.11 -12.38
N THR A 75 17.97 -6.54 -11.21
CA THR A 75 18.51 -5.17 -11.12
C THR A 75 19.98 -5.13 -11.55
N ASP A 76 20.70 -6.23 -11.36
CA ASP A 76 22.04 -6.46 -11.86
C ASP A 76 22.00 -6.90 -13.34
N LYS A 77 22.80 -6.23 -14.20
CA LYS A 77 22.75 -6.47 -15.65
C LYS A 77 23.28 -7.88 -16.00
N LYS A 78 24.33 -8.34 -15.33
CA LYS A 78 24.91 -9.66 -15.58
C LYS A 78 23.91 -10.77 -15.22
N GLN A 79 23.29 -10.67 -14.06
CA GLN A 79 22.25 -11.64 -13.65
C GLN A 79 21.02 -11.62 -14.56
N LEU A 80 20.67 -10.45 -15.13
CA LEU A 80 19.61 -10.38 -16.15
C LEU A 80 20.03 -11.15 -17.41
N ASP A 81 21.25 -10.91 -17.92
CA ASP A 81 21.75 -11.59 -19.13
C ASP A 81 21.85 -13.10 -18.91
N ASP A 82 22.29 -13.53 -17.72
CA ASP A 82 22.33 -14.94 -17.32
C ASP A 82 20.90 -15.55 -17.27
N PHE A 83 19.92 -14.81 -16.71
CA PHE A 83 18.52 -15.24 -16.62
C PHE A 83 17.88 -15.41 -18.00
N ILE A 84 18.05 -14.43 -18.91
CA ILE A 84 17.53 -14.50 -20.28
C ILE A 84 18.20 -15.64 -21.06
N SER A 85 19.52 -15.82 -20.89
CA SER A 85 20.26 -16.93 -21.55
C SER A 85 19.79 -18.30 -21.06
N HIS A 86 19.44 -18.43 -19.78
CA HIS A 86 18.89 -19.66 -19.23
C HIS A 86 17.52 -19.99 -19.84
N ASP A 87 16.63 -19.01 -19.94
CA ASP A 87 15.31 -19.17 -20.56
C ASP A 87 15.42 -19.68 -22.00
N THR A 88 16.28 -19.07 -22.80
CA THR A 88 16.46 -19.47 -24.23
C THR A 88 17.10 -20.84 -24.40
N ALA A 89 17.93 -21.29 -23.46
CA ALA A 89 18.67 -22.56 -23.60
C ALA A 89 17.92 -23.78 -23.06
N TRP A 90 17.04 -23.61 -22.07
CA TRP A 90 16.46 -24.70 -21.28
C TRP A 90 14.93 -24.71 -21.23
N ALA A 91 14.25 -23.73 -21.79
CA ALA A 91 12.79 -23.69 -21.83
C ALA A 91 12.22 -24.95 -22.50
N GLY A 92 11.42 -25.71 -21.74
CA GLY A 92 10.75 -26.92 -22.22
C GLY A 92 11.56 -28.21 -22.20
N TYR A 93 12.78 -28.22 -21.65
CA TYR A 93 13.53 -29.47 -21.47
C TYR A 93 13.05 -30.23 -20.24
N PRO A 94 12.79 -31.56 -20.33
CA PRO A 94 12.43 -32.36 -19.17
C PRO A 94 13.54 -32.30 -18.09
N GLY A 95 13.20 -31.81 -16.90
CA GLY A 95 14.16 -31.64 -15.78
C GLY A 95 14.82 -30.27 -15.70
N ALA A 96 14.36 -29.28 -16.47
CA ALA A 96 14.76 -27.89 -16.32
C ALA A 96 14.55 -27.43 -14.87
N THR A 97 15.51 -26.71 -14.33
CA THR A 97 15.40 -26.14 -12.97
C THR A 97 14.56 -24.87 -13.04
N MET A 98 13.49 -24.82 -12.26
CA MET A 98 12.68 -23.61 -12.13
C MET A 98 13.54 -22.40 -11.76
N THR A 99 13.38 -21.31 -12.48
CA THR A 99 14.11 -20.06 -12.29
C THR A 99 13.17 -18.94 -11.87
N VAL A 100 13.64 -18.04 -11.02
CA VAL A 100 12.90 -16.86 -10.56
C VAL A 100 13.76 -15.62 -10.69
N GLY A 101 13.37 -14.71 -11.58
CA GLY A 101 13.95 -13.38 -11.72
C GLY A 101 13.18 -12.36 -10.90
N ILE A 102 13.86 -11.55 -10.10
CA ILE A 102 13.24 -10.55 -9.21
C ILE A 102 13.70 -9.16 -9.60
N ILE A 103 12.76 -8.24 -9.82
CA ILE A 103 13.01 -6.86 -10.24
C ILE A 103 12.05 -5.88 -9.59
N ASN A 104 12.43 -4.61 -9.49
CA ASN A 104 11.54 -3.59 -8.96
C ASN A 104 10.78 -2.82 -10.06
N TYR A 105 9.60 -2.31 -9.69
CA TYR A 105 8.69 -1.55 -10.57
C TYR A 105 9.34 -0.35 -11.28
N ASP A 106 10.30 0.35 -10.64
CA ASP A 106 10.92 1.54 -11.22
C ASP A 106 12.03 1.22 -12.23
N LEU A 107 12.46 -0.03 -12.29
CA LEU A 107 13.50 -0.49 -13.21
C LEU A 107 12.97 -1.40 -14.33
N VAL A 108 11.87 -2.13 -14.11
CA VAL A 108 11.37 -3.14 -15.05
C VAL A 108 11.20 -2.62 -16.46
N PHE A 109 10.67 -1.41 -16.65
CA PHE A 109 10.45 -0.81 -17.99
C PHE A 109 11.73 -0.35 -18.69
N ARG A 110 12.88 -0.42 -18.02
CA ARG A 110 14.22 -0.17 -18.60
C ARG A 110 14.92 -1.47 -19.03
N ARG A 111 14.27 -2.59 -18.87
CA ARG A 111 14.76 -3.93 -19.20
C ARG A 111 13.94 -4.51 -20.35
N SER A 112 14.15 -3.96 -21.55
CA SER A 112 13.38 -4.36 -22.76
C SER A 112 13.52 -5.83 -23.09
N GLU A 113 14.60 -6.49 -22.68
CA GLU A 113 14.89 -7.91 -22.83
C GLU A 113 13.78 -8.78 -22.25
N LEU A 114 13.13 -8.32 -21.17
CA LEU A 114 12.01 -9.03 -20.53
C LEU A 114 10.76 -9.14 -21.40
N LEU A 115 10.64 -8.35 -22.49
CA LEU A 115 9.53 -8.47 -23.44
C LEU A 115 9.70 -9.62 -24.42
N GLN A 116 10.87 -10.25 -24.46
CA GLN A 116 11.20 -11.38 -25.34
C GLN A 116 10.86 -12.73 -24.70
N LEU A 117 10.57 -12.74 -23.40
CA LEU A 117 10.25 -13.97 -22.68
C LEU A 117 8.91 -14.53 -23.13
N GLU A 118 8.86 -15.84 -23.26
CA GLU A 118 7.69 -16.63 -23.63
C GLU A 118 7.44 -17.70 -22.54
N HIS A 119 6.21 -18.18 -22.43
CA HIS A 119 5.83 -19.29 -21.53
C HIS A 119 6.26 -19.12 -20.05
N PHE A 120 6.08 -17.95 -19.51
CA PHE A 120 6.50 -17.63 -18.15
C PHE A 120 5.34 -17.26 -17.21
N THR A 121 5.62 -17.35 -15.91
CA THR A 121 4.73 -16.82 -14.86
C THR A 121 5.18 -15.41 -14.43
N LEU A 122 4.24 -14.45 -14.43
CA LEU A 122 4.41 -13.12 -13.91
C LEU A 122 3.75 -12.99 -12.54
N MET A 123 4.50 -12.65 -11.51
CA MET A 123 3.95 -12.30 -10.20
C MET A 123 4.21 -10.82 -9.89
N LEU A 124 3.15 -10.11 -9.48
CA LEU A 124 3.23 -8.73 -9.04
C LEU A 124 2.98 -8.66 -7.53
N ASP A 125 4.01 -8.33 -6.75
CA ASP A 125 3.89 -8.03 -5.32
C ASP A 125 3.51 -6.56 -5.15
N GLU A 126 2.44 -6.29 -4.40
CA GLU A 126 1.74 -5.00 -4.34
C GLU A 126 1.25 -4.56 -5.74
N SER A 127 0.38 -5.37 -6.34
CA SER A 127 -0.18 -5.11 -7.69
C SER A 127 -0.93 -3.78 -7.82
N SER A 128 -1.29 -3.14 -6.71
CA SER A 128 -1.74 -1.74 -6.67
C SER A 128 -0.76 -0.76 -7.33
N GLN A 129 0.52 -1.11 -7.48
CA GLN A 129 1.53 -0.29 -8.16
C GLN A 129 1.28 -0.09 -9.67
N ILE A 130 0.39 -0.88 -10.28
CA ILE A 130 -0.01 -0.72 -11.70
C ILE A 130 -1.38 -0.04 -11.87
N GLN A 131 -1.91 0.63 -10.85
CA GLN A 131 -3.20 1.34 -10.91
C GLN A 131 -3.24 2.43 -11.97
N ASN A 132 -2.14 3.14 -12.18
CA ASN A 132 -2.03 4.16 -13.22
C ASN A 132 -1.60 3.53 -14.54
N ASP A 133 -2.55 3.32 -15.45
CA ASP A 133 -2.36 2.73 -16.78
C ASP A 133 -1.51 3.61 -17.72
N THR A 134 -1.37 4.91 -17.46
CA THR A 134 -0.53 5.81 -18.25
C THR A 134 0.94 5.77 -17.84
N ALA A 135 1.25 5.24 -16.67
CA ALA A 135 2.62 5.13 -16.16
C ALA A 135 3.47 4.19 -17.03
N LYS A 136 4.74 4.53 -17.22
CA LYS A 136 5.69 3.74 -18.04
C LYS A 136 5.78 2.29 -17.57
N ARG A 137 5.84 2.05 -16.26
CA ARG A 137 5.88 0.71 -15.67
C ARG A 137 4.64 -0.11 -15.99
N THR A 138 3.44 0.48 -15.88
CA THR A 138 2.18 -0.21 -16.17
C THR A 138 2.09 -0.56 -17.65
N LYS A 139 2.37 0.41 -18.55
CA LYS A 139 2.38 0.17 -20.00
C LYS A 139 3.37 -0.93 -20.40
N PHE A 140 4.52 -1.01 -19.74
CA PHE A 140 5.50 -2.05 -19.99
C PHE A 140 4.98 -3.41 -19.54
N ILE A 141 4.47 -3.51 -18.30
CA ILE A 141 3.95 -4.76 -17.73
C ILE A 141 2.76 -5.29 -18.56
N LEU A 142 1.87 -4.41 -19.03
CA LEU A 142 0.74 -4.80 -19.89
C LEU A 142 1.17 -5.26 -21.31
N LYS A 143 2.42 -4.97 -21.75
CA LYS A 143 2.99 -5.50 -23.00
C LYS A 143 3.64 -6.86 -22.84
N MET A 144 3.98 -7.26 -21.62
CA MET A 144 4.45 -8.60 -21.35
C MET A 144 3.31 -9.60 -21.65
N LYS A 145 3.64 -10.79 -22.12
CA LYS A 145 2.66 -11.81 -22.50
C LYS A 145 2.84 -13.08 -21.66
N PRO A 146 2.63 -13.01 -20.32
CA PRO A 146 2.77 -14.18 -19.48
C PRO A 146 1.62 -15.17 -19.72
N ASP A 147 1.92 -16.48 -19.68
CA ASP A 147 0.91 -17.53 -19.66
C ASP A 147 0.16 -17.54 -18.32
N ASN A 148 0.90 -17.30 -17.24
CA ASN A 148 0.37 -17.30 -15.89
C ASN A 148 0.59 -15.95 -15.20
N VAL A 149 -0.39 -15.52 -14.42
CA VAL A 149 -0.34 -14.26 -13.67
C VAL A 149 -0.73 -14.49 -12.20
N ILE A 150 0.06 -13.92 -11.30
CA ILE A 150 -0.22 -13.90 -9.86
C ILE A 150 -0.17 -12.45 -9.39
N LEU A 151 -1.28 -11.91 -8.95
CA LEU A 151 -1.36 -10.56 -8.37
C LEU A 151 -1.49 -10.67 -6.85
N LEU A 152 -0.65 -9.95 -6.12
CA LEU A 152 -0.67 -9.89 -4.66
C LEU A 152 -0.92 -8.45 -4.23
N SER A 153 -1.94 -8.20 -3.41
CA SER A 153 -2.16 -6.90 -2.77
C SER A 153 -3.06 -7.02 -1.55
N GLY A 154 -2.86 -6.16 -0.55
CA GLY A 154 -3.81 -5.97 0.53
C GLY A 154 -4.82 -4.86 0.25
N THR A 155 -4.51 -3.99 -0.72
CA THR A 155 -5.30 -2.81 -1.07
C THR A 155 -5.34 -2.63 -2.59
N PRO A 156 -6.07 -3.49 -3.33
CA PRO A 156 -5.99 -3.55 -4.79
C PRO A 156 -6.41 -2.24 -5.48
N THR A 157 -7.27 -1.46 -4.86
CA THR A 157 -7.89 -0.26 -5.46
C THR A 157 -7.48 1.04 -4.79
N SER A 158 -6.95 0.99 -3.58
CA SER A 158 -6.84 2.17 -2.71
C SER A 158 -8.17 2.95 -2.60
N GLY A 159 -9.32 2.23 -2.64
CA GLY A 159 -10.67 2.78 -2.62
C GLY A 159 -11.12 3.45 -3.93
N LYS A 160 -10.48 3.13 -5.06
CA LYS A 160 -10.79 3.70 -6.37
C LYS A 160 -10.97 2.59 -7.41
N TYR A 161 -12.21 2.30 -7.78
CA TYR A 161 -12.49 1.19 -8.68
C TYR A 161 -12.00 1.40 -10.12
N GLU A 162 -11.90 2.64 -10.56
CA GLU A 162 -11.27 2.96 -11.85
C GLU A 162 -9.82 2.48 -11.97
N ASN A 163 -9.17 2.25 -10.84
CA ASN A 163 -7.79 1.78 -10.77
C ASN A 163 -7.63 0.25 -10.98
N LEU A 164 -8.71 -0.50 -11.00
CA LEU A 164 -8.66 -1.96 -11.16
C LEU A 164 -8.43 -2.43 -12.59
N TRP A 165 -8.72 -1.60 -13.59
CA TRP A 165 -8.70 -2.02 -14.98
C TRP A 165 -7.41 -2.74 -15.41
N SER A 166 -6.24 -2.20 -15.06
CA SER A 166 -4.95 -2.81 -15.43
C SER A 166 -4.75 -4.20 -14.83
N GLN A 167 -5.21 -4.39 -13.58
CA GLN A 167 -5.14 -5.68 -12.90
C GLN A 167 -6.09 -6.69 -13.53
N MET A 168 -7.34 -6.27 -13.83
CA MET A 168 -8.34 -7.13 -14.48
C MET A 168 -7.91 -7.53 -15.89
N HIS A 169 -7.27 -6.61 -16.62
CA HIS A 169 -6.71 -6.92 -17.95
C HIS A 169 -5.64 -8.01 -17.87
N LEU A 170 -4.72 -7.93 -16.91
CA LEU A 170 -3.72 -9.00 -16.68
C LEU A 170 -4.35 -10.34 -16.30
N LEU A 171 -5.47 -10.32 -15.57
CA LEU A 171 -6.22 -11.53 -15.23
C LEU A 171 -7.03 -12.11 -16.41
N GLY A 172 -6.92 -11.50 -17.60
CA GLY A 172 -7.55 -12.00 -18.82
C GLY A 172 -8.97 -11.49 -19.05
N TRP A 173 -9.42 -10.47 -18.34
CA TRP A 173 -10.67 -9.81 -18.68
C TRP A 173 -10.46 -8.82 -19.83
N GLU A 174 -10.80 -9.26 -21.02
CA GLU A 174 -10.67 -8.48 -22.27
C GLU A 174 -11.78 -7.43 -22.37
N ILE A 175 -11.64 -6.34 -21.62
CA ILE A 175 -12.51 -5.18 -21.67
C ILE A 175 -11.67 -3.92 -21.96
N SER A 176 -12.11 -3.06 -22.89
CA SER A 176 -11.45 -1.78 -23.09
C SER A 176 -11.62 -0.88 -21.86
N LYS A 177 -10.66 0.00 -21.59
CA LYS A 177 -10.71 0.90 -20.45
C LYS A 177 -11.92 1.84 -20.53
N GLU A 178 -12.27 2.32 -21.72
CA GLU A 178 -13.43 3.18 -21.95
C GLU A 178 -14.72 2.45 -21.57
N LEU A 179 -14.86 1.20 -22.01
CA LEU A 179 -16.03 0.39 -21.69
C LEU A 179 -16.08 0.04 -20.19
N TYR A 180 -14.93 -0.28 -19.59
CA TYR A 180 -14.81 -0.50 -18.15
C TYR A 180 -15.31 0.73 -17.36
N ASN A 181 -14.75 1.91 -17.66
CA ASN A 181 -15.13 3.15 -16.99
C ASN A 181 -16.62 3.46 -17.20
N ARG A 182 -17.16 3.30 -18.42
CA ARG A 182 -18.58 3.52 -18.69
C ARG A 182 -19.50 2.59 -17.93
N GLN A 183 -19.05 1.37 -17.64
CA GLN A 183 -19.86 0.38 -16.91
C GLN A 183 -19.80 0.54 -15.39
N TYR A 184 -18.68 1.02 -14.82
CA TYR A 184 -18.42 0.95 -13.37
C TYR A 184 -18.18 2.30 -12.71
N VAL A 185 -17.97 3.38 -13.48
CA VAL A 185 -17.68 4.71 -12.94
C VAL A 185 -18.77 5.68 -13.38
N ASN A 186 -19.27 6.49 -12.44
CA ASN A 186 -20.20 7.58 -12.74
C ASN A 186 -19.42 8.86 -13.03
N TRP A 187 -19.74 9.49 -14.17
CA TRP A 187 -19.11 10.73 -14.63
C TRP A 187 -20.13 11.83 -14.66
N VAL A 188 -19.80 12.97 -14.09
CA VAL A 188 -20.61 14.20 -14.12
C VAL A 188 -19.90 15.28 -14.93
N LYS A 189 -20.68 16.08 -15.62
CA LYS A 189 -20.22 17.20 -16.40
C LYS A 189 -20.05 18.40 -15.49
N VAL A 190 -18.86 19.00 -15.47
CA VAL A 190 -18.54 20.21 -14.71
C VAL A 190 -18.01 21.24 -15.69
N GLU A 191 -18.53 22.47 -15.61
CA GLU A 191 -18.03 23.63 -16.36
C GLU A 191 -17.06 24.41 -15.45
N GLN A 192 -15.82 24.56 -15.90
CA GLN A 192 -14.80 25.32 -15.20
C GLN A 192 -14.03 26.16 -16.24
N ASP A 193 -13.89 27.44 -15.95
CA ASP A 193 -13.17 28.41 -16.82
C ASP A 193 -13.65 28.42 -18.29
N GLY A 194 -14.96 28.20 -18.53
CA GLY A 194 -15.57 28.12 -19.85
C GLY A 194 -15.32 26.83 -20.62
N PHE A 195 -14.68 25.83 -19.99
CA PHE A 195 -14.45 24.50 -20.56
C PHE A 195 -15.28 23.44 -19.85
N ILE A 196 -15.74 22.46 -20.62
CA ILE A 196 -16.47 21.30 -20.10
C ILE A 196 -15.48 20.21 -19.74
N HIS A 197 -15.51 19.79 -18.46
CA HIS A 197 -14.75 18.66 -17.96
C HIS A 197 -15.69 17.57 -17.46
N PHE A 198 -15.29 16.30 -17.65
CA PHE A 198 -15.93 15.16 -17.01
C PHE A 198 -15.10 14.76 -15.81
N VAL A 199 -15.74 14.76 -14.64
CA VAL A 199 -15.13 14.32 -13.37
C VAL A 199 -15.95 13.19 -12.79
N ILE A 200 -15.34 12.36 -11.97
CA ILE A 200 -16.05 11.30 -11.25
C ILE A 200 -17.02 11.95 -10.26
N ASP A 201 -18.27 11.45 -10.24
CA ASP A 201 -19.27 11.90 -9.28
C ASP A 201 -18.74 11.71 -7.85
N LYS A 202 -18.92 12.72 -7.00
CA LYS A 202 -18.43 12.67 -5.61
C LYS A 202 -19.41 11.98 -4.68
N GLU A 203 -20.71 12.01 -4.98
CA GLU A 203 -21.76 11.41 -4.16
C GLU A 203 -21.93 9.93 -4.51
N GLU A 204 -22.03 9.62 -5.79
CA GLU A 204 -22.18 8.26 -6.29
C GLU A 204 -21.07 7.92 -7.32
N PRO A 205 -19.81 7.74 -6.89
CA PRO A 205 -18.69 7.59 -7.83
C PRO A 205 -18.74 6.30 -8.65
N TYR A 206 -19.43 5.27 -8.18
CA TYR A 206 -19.41 3.94 -8.77
C TYR A 206 -20.79 3.33 -8.95
N LYS A 207 -20.93 2.47 -9.96
CA LYS A 207 -22.16 1.73 -10.28
C LYS A 207 -21.83 0.28 -10.63
N ASN A 208 -22.84 -0.59 -10.60
CA ASN A 208 -22.73 -2.01 -10.94
C ASN A 208 -21.60 -2.74 -10.16
N VAL A 209 -21.35 -2.35 -8.90
CA VAL A 209 -20.20 -2.82 -8.14
C VAL A 209 -20.32 -4.33 -7.85
N ASP A 210 -21.52 -4.86 -7.60
CA ASP A 210 -21.73 -6.30 -7.41
C ASP A 210 -21.35 -7.12 -8.65
N ARG A 211 -21.66 -6.59 -9.83
CA ARG A 211 -21.23 -7.20 -11.09
C ARG A 211 -19.70 -7.13 -11.24
N LEU A 212 -19.07 -6.04 -10.81
CA LEU A 212 -17.60 -5.92 -10.79
C LEU A 212 -16.99 -6.97 -9.86
N LYS A 213 -17.49 -7.08 -8.62
CA LYS A 213 -17.07 -8.11 -7.66
C LYS A 213 -17.17 -9.53 -8.23
N LYS A 214 -18.30 -9.84 -8.84
CA LYS A 214 -18.51 -11.15 -9.49
C LYS A 214 -17.49 -11.38 -10.59
N LYS A 215 -17.29 -10.39 -11.47
CA LYS A 215 -16.30 -10.48 -12.56
C LYS A 215 -14.87 -10.67 -12.07
N MET A 216 -14.49 -10.02 -10.98
CA MET A 216 -13.18 -10.24 -10.36
C MET A 216 -13.01 -11.69 -9.90
N ARG A 217 -14.01 -12.26 -9.24
CA ARG A 217 -13.97 -13.65 -8.79
C ARG A 217 -13.98 -14.64 -9.96
N ASP A 218 -14.79 -14.39 -11.00
CA ASP A 218 -14.83 -15.20 -12.22
C ASP A 218 -13.46 -15.22 -12.93
N HIS A 219 -12.58 -14.23 -12.68
CA HIS A 219 -11.21 -14.14 -13.20
C HIS A 219 -10.16 -14.45 -12.11
N GLY A 220 -10.47 -15.32 -11.16
CA GLY A 220 -9.52 -15.88 -10.22
C GLY A 220 -9.10 -14.95 -9.07
N SER A 221 -9.90 -13.93 -8.73
CA SER A 221 -9.61 -13.08 -7.58
C SER A 221 -10.19 -13.66 -6.29
N VAL A 222 -9.35 -13.77 -5.27
CA VAL A 222 -9.71 -14.17 -3.90
C VAL A 222 -9.53 -12.98 -2.97
N PHE A 223 -10.51 -12.78 -2.08
CA PHE A 223 -10.50 -11.70 -1.08
C PHE A 223 -10.60 -12.32 0.32
N MET A 224 -9.73 -11.91 1.24
CA MET A 224 -9.78 -12.32 2.65
C MET A 224 -9.36 -11.17 3.55
N LYS A 225 -10.15 -10.91 4.58
CA LYS A 225 -9.81 -9.97 5.66
C LYS A 225 -9.10 -10.71 6.80
N THR A 226 -8.28 -10.00 7.56
CA THR A 226 -7.57 -10.59 8.69
C THR A 226 -8.54 -11.04 9.77
N GLU A 227 -9.62 -10.28 9.99
CA GLU A 227 -10.67 -10.55 10.97
C GLU A 227 -11.50 -11.82 10.64
N GLU A 228 -11.49 -12.26 9.38
CA GLU A 228 -12.11 -13.53 8.95
C GLU A 228 -11.25 -14.75 9.26
N CYS A 229 -9.95 -14.54 9.46
CA CYS A 229 -8.95 -15.59 9.60
C CYS A 229 -8.39 -15.71 11.03
N PHE A 230 -8.42 -14.62 11.80
CA PHE A 230 -7.82 -14.54 13.13
C PHE A 230 -8.61 -13.62 14.04
N ASP A 231 -8.71 -14.01 15.31
CA ASP A 231 -9.20 -13.12 16.35
C ASP A 231 -8.12 -12.10 16.68
N LEU A 232 -8.37 -10.85 16.38
CA LEU A 232 -7.50 -9.72 16.71
C LEU A 232 -8.15 -8.83 17.77
N PRO A 233 -7.37 -8.16 18.63
CA PRO A 233 -7.92 -7.26 19.62
C PRO A 233 -8.62 -6.05 18.98
N GLU A 234 -9.48 -5.41 19.74
CA GLU A 234 -10.23 -4.23 19.31
C GLU A 234 -9.32 -3.09 18.86
N GLN A 235 -9.82 -2.28 17.92
CA GLN A 235 -9.22 -1.03 17.46
C GLN A 235 -10.06 0.16 17.92
N ILE A 236 -9.46 1.08 18.67
CA ILE A 236 -10.12 2.30 19.17
C ILE A 236 -9.48 3.52 18.54
N PHE A 237 -10.29 4.32 17.83
CA PHE A 237 -9.85 5.57 17.20
C PHE A 237 -10.24 6.76 18.06
N ILE A 238 -9.23 7.56 18.45
CA ILE A 238 -9.38 8.70 19.36
C ILE A 238 -8.97 9.97 18.61
N PRO A 239 -9.92 10.83 18.22
CA PRO A 239 -9.58 12.11 17.64
C PRO A 239 -9.02 13.07 18.71
N ILE A 240 -7.88 13.71 18.41
CA ILE A 240 -7.31 14.80 19.19
C ILE A 240 -7.36 16.05 18.31
N THR A 241 -8.28 16.95 18.63
CA THR A 241 -8.56 18.12 17.80
C THR A 241 -7.98 19.37 18.43
N VAL A 242 -7.23 20.15 17.64
CA VAL A 242 -6.65 21.43 18.04
C VAL A 242 -7.17 22.56 17.12
N PRO A 243 -7.15 23.82 17.55
CA PRO A 243 -7.55 24.93 16.68
C PRO A 243 -6.57 25.12 15.51
N LYS A 244 -7.09 25.59 14.39
CA LYS A 244 -6.27 26.06 13.25
C LYS A 244 -5.65 27.41 13.56
N THR A 245 -4.44 27.65 13.03
CA THR A 245 -3.69 28.89 13.29
C THR A 245 -4.21 30.08 12.46
N LYS A 246 -3.81 31.30 12.83
CA LYS A 246 -4.08 32.51 12.04
C LYS A 246 -3.40 32.44 10.67
N GLU A 247 -2.21 31.89 10.63
CA GLU A 247 -1.41 31.68 9.42
C GLU A 247 -2.10 30.73 8.44
N TYR A 248 -2.70 29.64 8.94
CA TYR A 248 -3.52 28.75 8.14
C TYR A 248 -4.71 29.49 7.49
N ASN A 249 -5.44 30.29 8.28
CA ASN A 249 -6.58 31.05 7.78
C ASN A 249 -6.14 32.10 6.73
N THR A 250 -5.00 32.77 6.97
CA THR A 250 -4.41 33.74 6.04
C THR A 250 -4.04 33.06 4.73
N PHE A 251 -3.35 31.95 4.81
CA PHE A 251 -2.95 31.17 3.62
C PHE A 251 -4.16 30.68 2.81
N ARG A 252 -5.20 30.19 3.49
CA ARG A 252 -6.42 29.71 2.81
C ARG A 252 -7.15 30.86 2.08
N LYS A 253 -7.10 32.06 2.60
CA LYS A 253 -7.76 33.24 1.98
C LYS A 253 -6.92 33.85 0.86
N LYS A 254 -5.62 34.03 1.08
CA LYS A 254 -4.75 34.82 0.20
C LYS A 254 -3.85 33.96 -0.71
N GLY A 255 -3.72 32.66 -0.43
CA GLY A 255 -2.76 31.78 -1.11
C GLY A 255 -1.30 32.04 -0.74
N LEU A 256 -1.05 32.91 0.22
CA LEU A 256 0.28 33.36 0.63
C LEU A 256 0.35 33.60 2.13
N VAL A 257 1.42 33.18 2.78
CA VAL A 257 1.74 33.50 4.18
C VAL A 257 3.23 33.40 4.43
N THR A 258 3.76 34.28 5.27
CA THR A 258 5.12 34.18 5.82
C THR A 258 5.05 33.66 7.25
N ILE A 259 5.79 32.59 7.54
CA ILE A 259 5.87 31.99 8.87
C ILE A 259 7.32 31.60 9.16
N GLU A 260 7.81 32.00 10.34
CA GLU A 260 9.20 31.73 10.77
C GLU A 260 10.26 32.13 9.71
N GLY A 261 10.03 33.27 9.00
CA GLY A 261 10.92 33.75 7.95
C GLY A 261 10.80 33.03 6.60
N THR A 262 9.94 32.01 6.50
CA THR A 262 9.68 31.27 5.26
C THR A 262 8.38 31.74 4.60
N GLU A 263 8.44 32.09 3.32
CA GLU A 263 7.29 32.46 2.53
C GLU A 263 6.68 31.19 1.86
N LEU A 264 5.41 30.93 2.14
CA LEU A 264 4.64 29.84 1.54
C LEU A 264 3.68 30.38 0.49
N VAL A 265 3.92 30.04 -0.78
CA VAL A 265 3.11 30.50 -1.92
C VAL A 265 2.34 29.34 -2.52
N GLY A 266 1.02 29.37 -2.42
CA GLY A 266 0.12 28.40 -3.01
C GLY A 266 -0.31 28.80 -4.43
N ASP A 267 0.56 28.68 -5.39
CA ASP A 267 0.35 29.05 -6.81
C ASP A 267 -0.43 27.97 -7.59
N SER A 268 -0.48 26.76 -7.09
CA SER A 268 -1.21 25.64 -7.67
C SER A 268 -2.08 24.92 -6.61
N THR A 269 -3.01 24.10 -7.06
CA THR A 269 -3.82 23.25 -6.17
C THR A 269 -2.92 22.31 -5.33
N LEU A 270 -1.84 21.84 -5.93
CA LEU A 270 -0.89 20.94 -5.26
C LEU A 270 -0.15 21.65 -4.14
N THR A 271 0.42 22.82 -4.40
CA THR A 271 1.15 23.63 -3.41
C THR A 271 0.21 24.14 -2.31
N LYS A 272 -1.02 24.57 -2.66
CA LYS A 272 -2.05 24.94 -1.68
C LYS A 272 -2.34 23.79 -0.71
N ARG A 273 -2.50 22.58 -1.23
CA ARG A 273 -2.74 21.39 -0.40
C ARG A 273 -1.52 21.03 0.47
N LEU A 274 -0.32 21.08 -0.12
CA LEU A 274 0.93 20.79 0.58
C LEU A 274 1.12 21.72 1.78
N TYR A 275 1.10 23.04 1.53
CA TYR A 275 1.34 24.03 2.58
C TYR A 275 0.21 24.10 3.61
N SER A 276 -1.06 23.86 3.23
CA SER A 276 -2.15 23.73 4.18
C SER A 276 -1.88 22.59 5.18
N ARG A 277 -1.34 21.45 4.74
CA ARG A 277 -0.98 20.33 5.61
C ARG A 277 0.22 20.67 6.51
N MET A 278 1.24 21.33 5.99
CA MET A 278 2.40 21.79 6.80
C MET A 278 1.97 22.78 7.88
N LEU A 279 1.03 23.69 7.57
CA LEU A 279 0.47 24.66 8.53
C LEU A 279 -0.39 23.99 9.58
N CYS A 280 -1.01 22.84 9.31
CA CYS A 280 -1.68 22.01 10.30
C CYS A 280 -0.69 21.13 11.10
N GLY A 281 0.51 20.84 10.56
CA GLY A 281 1.54 19.99 11.17
C GLY A 281 2.48 20.78 12.08
N HIS A 282 3.77 20.80 11.71
CA HIS A 282 4.86 21.36 12.52
C HIS A 282 4.77 22.88 12.79
N TYR A 283 4.05 23.63 12.00
CA TYR A 283 3.80 25.06 12.26
C TYR A 283 2.68 25.31 13.28
N ASN A 284 1.91 24.29 13.67
CA ASN A 284 0.87 24.42 14.67
C ASN A 284 1.40 24.06 16.07
N LYS A 285 1.67 25.09 16.89
CA LYS A 285 2.22 24.91 18.24
C LYS A 285 1.25 24.18 19.17
N ASP A 286 -0.07 24.39 19.02
CA ASP A 286 -1.07 23.68 19.82
C ASP A 286 -1.08 22.19 19.53
N LYS A 287 -0.82 21.79 18.27
CA LYS A 287 -0.71 20.39 17.89
C LYS A 287 0.57 19.74 18.45
N LEU A 288 1.68 20.46 18.42
CA LEU A 288 2.93 19.99 19.04
C LEU A 288 2.77 19.85 20.56
N GLN A 289 2.07 20.80 21.22
CA GLN A 289 1.78 20.71 22.64
C GLN A 289 0.86 19.54 22.96
N ALA A 290 -0.23 19.35 22.20
CA ALA A 290 -1.13 18.20 22.36
C ALA A 290 -0.40 16.85 22.18
N PHE A 291 0.58 16.76 21.25
CA PHE A 291 1.43 15.59 21.15
C PHE A 291 2.31 15.40 22.38
N LYS A 292 2.92 16.46 22.89
CA LYS A 292 3.75 16.43 24.10
C LYS A 292 2.93 15.97 25.31
N ASP A 293 1.70 16.48 25.47
CA ASP A 293 0.79 16.11 26.55
C ASP A 293 0.40 14.62 26.44
N LEU A 294 0.07 14.14 25.25
CA LEU A 294 -0.20 12.73 25.01
C LEU A 294 1.03 11.86 25.33
N ALA A 295 2.19 12.23 24.82
CA ALA A 295 3.41 11.47 25.04
C ALA A 295 3.85 11.43 26.51
N SER A 296 3.61 12.50 27.28
CA SER A 296 3.87 12.55 28.72
C SER A 296 2.84 11.78 29.57
N SER A 297 1.64 11.56 29.04
CA SER A 297 0.54 10.87 29.76
C SER A 297 0.71 9.35 29.86
N THR A 298 1.66 8.77 29.15
CA THR A 298 1.88 7.30 29.09
C THR A 298 3.37 6.95 29.05
N LYS A 299 3.71 5.81 29.63
CA LYS A 299 5.04 5.18 29.54
C LYS A 299 5.07 4.02 28.54
N ASP A 300 4.00 3.77 27.83
CA ASP A 300 3.96 2.73 26.79
C ASP A 300 4.72 3.17 25.53
N ARG A 301 5.13 2.17 24.74
CA ARG A 301 5.67 2.41 23.38
C ARG A 301 4.67 3.18 22.54
N LEU A 302 5.11 4.27 21.92
CA LEU A 302 4.33 5.06 20.96
C LEU A 302 4.90 4.90 19.57
N ILE A 303 4.05 4.57 18.60
CA ILE A 303 4.39 4.64 17.18
C ILE A 303 3.80 5.92 16.62
N VAL A 304 4.62 6.79 16.04
CA VAL A 304 4.19 8.10 15.53
C VAL A 304 4.40 8.16 14.04
N PHE A 305 3.31 8.23 13.27
CA PHE A 305 3.36 8.41 11.82
C PHE A 305 3.35 9.89 11.46
N TYR A 306 4.26 10.27 10.56
CA TYR A 306 4.43 11.65 10.09
C TYR A 306 4.68 11.71 8.57
N ASN A 307 4.50 12.90 7.96
CA ASN A 307 4.71 13.11 6.52
C ASN A 307 5.98 13.90 6.18
N PHE A 308 6.31 14.95 6.93
CA PHE A 308 7.32 15.95 6.56
C PHE A 308 8.56 15.89 7.46
N ASN A 309 9.75 16.16 6.90
CA ASN A 309 10.99 16.15 7.69
C ASN A 309 10.97 17.17 8.85
N ALA A 310 10.36 18.35 8.64
CA ALA A 310 10.21 19.33 9.72
C ALA A 310 9.31 18.84 10.86
N GLU A 311 8.38 17.92 10.60
CA GLU A 311 7.62 17.22 11.66
C GLU A 311 8.53 16.28 12.45
N LEU A 312 9.42 15.54 11.74
CA LEU A 312 10.39 14.68 12.40
C LEU A 312 11.27 15.48 13.39
N ASP A 313 11.82 16.61 12.95
CA ASP A 313 12.69 17.44 13.78
C ASP A 313 11.96 17.98 15.02
N ALA A 314 10.68 18.36 14.86
CA ALA A 314 9.85 18.83 15.98
C ALA A 314 9.51 17.70 16.97
N LEU A 315 9.15 16.52 16.47
CA LEU A 315 8.82 15.34 17.29
C LEU A 315 10.06 14.81 18.03
N GLN A 316 11.24 14.84 17.42
CA GLN A 316 12.51 14.47 18.06
C GLN A 316 12.84 15.41 19.22
N ARG A 317 12.65 16.73 19.05
CA ARG A 317 12.85 17.71 20.14
C ARG A 317 11.91 17.44 21.31
N ILE A 318 10.64 17.17 21.06
CA ILE A 318 9.66 16.84 22.11
C ILE A 318 10.06 15.54 22.82
N ALA A 319 10.47 14.50 22.10
CA ALA A 319 10.90 13.25 22.71
C ALA A 319 12.16 13.44 23.59
N ALA A 320 13.10 14.28 23.16
CA ALA A 320 14.28 14.63 23.94
C ALA A 320 13.92 15.42 25.21
N GLU A 321 12.98 16.39 25.13
CA GLU A 321 12.48 17.12 26.29
C GLU A 321 11.76 16.22 27.32
N LEU A 322 11.17 15.11 26.84
CA LEU A 322 10.51 14.10 27.69
C LEU A 322 11.48 12.99 28.15
N GLU A 323 12.75 13.05 27.75
CA GLU A 323 13.78 12.05 28.02
C GLU A 323 13.38 10.64 27.59
N ARG A 324 12.58 10.54 26.49
CA ARG A 324 12.11 9.25 25.95
C ARG A 324 13.01 8.73 24.84
N PRO A 325 13.42 7.45 24.88
CA PRO A 325 14.24 6.84 23.82
C PRO A 325 13.53 6.89 22.47
N ILE A 326 14.30 7.13 21.39
CA ILE A 326 13.78 7.28 20.04
C ILE A 326 14.24 6.13 19.15
N SER A 327 13.31 5.57 18.38
CA SER A 327 13.55 4.81 17.16
C SER A 327 13.06 5.58 15.96
N GLN A 328 13.68 5.37 14.79
CA GLN A 328 13.36 6.12 13.58
C GLN A 328 13.36 5.25 12.33
N VAL A 329 12.31 5.38 11.52
CA VAL A 329 12.23 4.73 10.21
C VAL A 329 11.75 5.72 9.15
N ASN A 330 12.63 6.03 8.20
CA ASN A 330 12.34 6.89 7.05
C ASN A 330 13.11 6.41 5.81
N GLY A 331 13.14 7.20 4.74
CA GLY A 331 13.83 6.84 3.49
C GLY A 331 15.35 6.65 3.61
N HIS A 332 15.97 7.11 4.70
CA HIS A 332 17.42 7.10 4.91
C HIS A 332 17.86 6.26 6.11
N VAL A 333 17.02 6.18 7.14
CA VAL A 333 17.33 5.52 8.42
C VAL A 333 16.30 4.45 8.70
N LYS A 334 16.79 3.29 9.13
CA LYS A 334 15.96 2.21 9.71
C LYS A 334 16.61 1.77 11.00
N ASP A 335 16.25 2.44 12.09
CA ASP A 335 16.69 2.13 13.44
C ASP A 335 15.49 1.82 14.34
N LEU A 336 15.44 0.61 14.86
CA LEU A 336 14.43 0.12 15.78
C LEU A 336 15.02 -0.24 17.15
N THR A 337 16.24 0.19 17.46
CA THR A 337 16.96 -0.23 18.68
C THR A 337 16.19 0.13 19.94
N ALA A 338 15.72 1.37 20.08
CA ALA A 338 14.93 1.78 21.24
C ALA A 338 13.55 1.08 21.26
N TYR A 339 12.91 0.90 20.11
CA TYR A 339 11.65 0.16 20.01
C TYR A 339 11.77 -1.28 20.53
N GLU A 340 12.87 -1.95 20.21
CA GLU A 340 13.06 -3.34 20.60
C GLU A 340 13.40 -3.50 22.09
N ASN A 341 14.18 -2.55 22.66
CA ASN A 341 14.77 -2.68 23.98
C ASN A 341 14.06 -1.89 25.09
N GLU A 342 13.37 -0.75 24.73
CA GLU A 342 12.80 0.16 25.72
C GLU A 342 11.26 0.17 25.66
N GLU A 343 10.62 0.04 26.81
CA GLU A 343 9.16 -0.05 26.88
C GLU A 343 8.45 1.31 26.68
N ASP A 344 9.12 2.40 26.99
CA ASP A 344 8.62 3.77 26.87
C ASP A 344 9.12 4.50 25.61
N SER A 345 9.68 3.79 24.64
CA SER A 345 10.23 4.37 23.42
C SER A 345 9.17 5.07 22.55
N ILE A 346 9.60 6.11 21.81
CA ILE A 346 8.85 6.75 20.74
C ILE A 346 9.47 6.36 19.40
N THR A 347 8.70 5.67 18.55
CA THR A 347 9.16 5.27 17.21
C THR A 347 8.55 6.19 16.17
N LEU A 348 9.38 6.99 15.53
CA LEU A 348 9.00 7.96 14.49
C LEU A 348 9.07 7.28 13.12
N VAL A 349 7.92 7.15 12.45
CA VAL A 349 7.82 6.42 11.18
C VAL A 349 7.26 7.34 10.09
N GLN A 350 8.05 7.59 9.05
CA GLN A 350 7.54 8.25 7.87
C GLN A 350 6.62 7.30 7.10
N TYR A 351 5.42 7.75 6.71
CA TYR A 351 4.43 6.88 6.06
C TYR A 351 4.99 6.07 4.89
N GLN A 352 5.79 6.68 4.02
CA GLN A 352 6.35 5.99 2.85
C GLN A 352 7.35 4.89 3.24
N ALA A 353 8.09 5.09 4.32
CA ALA A 353 9.01 4.10 4.85
C ALA A 353 8.28 3.02 5.67
N GLY A 354 7.13 3.32 6.24
CA GLY A 354 6.26 2.36 6.91
C GLY A 354 5.79 1.22 5.99
N ALA A 355 5.84 1.40 4.66
CA ALA A 355 5.61 0.34 3.67
C ALA A 355 6.69 -0.78 3.69
N MET A 356 7.82 -0.59 4.39
CA MET A 356 8.96 -1.51 4.42
C MET A 356 8.74 -2.81 5.22
N GLY A 357 7.51 -3.23 5.50
CA GLY A 357 7.24 -4.51 6.16
C GLY A 357 7.63 -4.57 7.65
N LEU A 358 7.51 -3.45 8.36
CA LEU A 358 7.81 -3.36 9.78
C LEU A 358 6.85 -4.21 10.62
N ASN A 359 7.37 -4.83 11.67
CA ASN A 359 6.62 -5.53 12.70
C ASN A 359 6.64 -4.67 13.97
N LEU A 360 5.52 -4.01 14.28
CA LEU A 360 5.45 -3.07 15.40
C LEU A 360 4.40 -3.48 16.45
N GLN A 361 4.09 -4.78 16.54
CA GLN A 361 3.08 -5.31 17.47
C GLN A 361 3.48 -5.36 18.94
N LYS A 362 4.73 -5.02 19.30
CA LYS A 362 5.10 -4.78 20.70
C LYS A 362 4.44 -3.51 21.26
N ALA A 363 4.09 -2.56 20.38
CA ALA A 363 3.29 -1.39 20.72
C ALA A 363 1.82 -1.65 20.44
N ASN A 364 0.95 -0.95 21.14
CA ASN A 364 -0.49 -0.93 20.92
C ASN A 364 -1.05 0.50 20.85
N LYS A 365 -0.21 1.52 20.88
CA LYS A 365 -0.57 2.93 20.77
C LYS A 365 0.09 3.56 19.56
N VAL A 366 -0.72 4.07 18.65
CA VAL A 366 -0.32 4.69 17.39
C VAL A 366 -0.81 6.12 17.34
N VAL A 367 0.06 7.04 16.99
CA VAL A 367 -0.26 8.46 16.82
C VAL A 367 -0.11 8.80 15.33
N PHE A 368 -1.16 9.25 14.71
CA PHE A 368 -1.11 9.88 13.39
C PHE A 368 -0.96 11.38 13.60
N PHE A 369 0.29 11.88 13.65
CA PHE A 369 0.59 13.27 13.92
C PHE A 369 0.04 14.19 12.83
N THR A 370 0.20 13.83 11.57
CA THR A 370 -0.52 14.38 10.42
C THR A 370 -1.05 13.23 9.57
N LEU A 371 -2.24 13.37 9.01
CA LEU A 371 -2.82 12.34 8.16
C LEU A 371 -2.17 12.33 6.77
N THR A 372 -1.93 11.13 6.23
CA THR A 372 -1.58 10.99 4.82
C THR A 372 -2.84 11.05 3.95
N ASP A 373 -2.73 11.59 2.74
CA ASP A 373 -3.81 11.58 1.75
C ASP A 373 -3.87 10.31 0.88
N LYS A 374 -2.95 9.36 1.17
CA LYS A 374 -2.88 8.07 0.49
C LYS A 374 -3.51 6.99 1.38
N SER A 375 -4.70 6.52 1.02
CA SER A 375 -5.43 5.54 1.82
C SER A 375 -4.66 4.24 1.99
N GLU A 376 -3.94 3.79 0.96
CA GLU A 376 -3.05 2.63 1.06
C GLU A 376 -2.03 2.75 2.19
N LEU A 377 -1.32 3.90 2.28
CA LEU A 377 -0.33 4.12 3.34
C LEU A 377 -0.97 4.23 4.73
N PHE A 378 -2.17 4.80 4.81
CA PHE A 378 -2.90 4.90 6.08
C PHE A 378 -3.32 3.51 6.58
N GLU A 379 -3.91 2.68 5.71
CA GLU A 379 -4.28 1.30 6.06
C GLU A 379 -3.05 0.45 6.40
N GLN A 380 -1.97 0.59 5.65
CA GLN A 380 -0.70 -0.07 5.95
C GLN A 380 -0.15 0.34 7.31
N ALA A 381 -0.21 1.63 7.67
CA ALA A 381 0.27 2.12 8.95
C ALA A 381 -0.49 1.51 10.13
N LYS A 382 -1.83 1.43 10.05
CA LYS A 382 -2.66 0.78 11.08
C LYS A 382 -2.27 -0.69 11.29
N LYS A 383 -2.07 -1.42 10.21
CA LYS A 383 -1.77 -2.86 10.23
C LYS A 383 -0.29 -3.20 10.56
N ARG A 384 0.54 -2.20 10.88
CA ARG A 384 1.87 -2.44 11.47
C ARG A 384 1.81 -2.88 12.92
N VAL A 385 0.75 -2.46 13.62
CA VAL A 385 0.51 -2.76 15.03
C VAL A 385 -0.59 -3.80 15.20
N HIS A 386 -1.73 -3.61 14.51
CA HIS A 386 -2.88 -4.52 14.51
C HIS A 386 -2.68 -5.68 13.54
N ARG A 387 -2.06 -6.74 14.03
CA ARG A 387 -1.69 -7.93 13.25
C ARG A 387 -1.52 -9.15 14.15
N ILE A 388 -1.35 -10.33 13.56
CA ILE A 388 -1.09 -11.59 14.28
C ILE A 388 0.05 -11.41 15.29
N GLY A 389 -0.22 -11.78 16.54
CA GLY A 389 0.71 -11.60 17.67
C GLY A 389 0.43 -10.34 18.51
N GLN A 390 -0.51 -9.49 18.13
CA GLN A 390 -1.03 -8.43 18.97
C GLN A 390 -2.11 -8.98 19.90
N ASN A 391 -1.94 -8.76 21.22
CA ASN A 391 -2.84 -9.25 22.27
C ASN A 391 -3.49 -8.13 23.07
N LYS A 392 -3.18 -6.88 22.74
CA LYS A 392 -3.70 -5.70 23.44
C LYS A 392 -4.59 -4.87 22.52
N THR A 393 -5.66 -4.29 23.04
CA THR A 393 -6.44 -3.26 22.33
C THR A 393 -5.55 -2.20 21.73
N CYS A 394 -5.73 -1.92 20.44
CA CYS A 394 -4.92 -0.96 19.69
C CYS A 394 -5.59 0.43 19.73
N PHE A 395 -4.87 1.42 20.21
CA PHE A 395 -5.33 2.81 20.26
C PHE A 395 -4.69 3.63 19.13
N TYR A 396 -5.53 4.28 18.34
CA TYR A 396 -5.11 5.13 17.22
C TYR A 396 -5.51 6.58 17.51
N TYR A 397 -4.54 7.42 17.84
CA TYR A 397 -4.73 8.84 18.10
C TYR A 397 -4.62 9.62 16.79
N LEU A 398 -5.73 10.22 16.34
CA LEU A 398 -5.80 11.02 15.12
C LEU A 398 -5.67 12.51 15.49
N MET A 399 -4.49 13.09 15.29
CA MET A 399 -4.26 14.50 15.61
C MET A 399 -4.64 15.38 14.43
N MET A 400 -5.59 16.28 14.62
CA MET A 400 -6.18 17.10 13.55
C MET A 400 -6.41 18.54 13.97
N CYS A 401 -6.29 19.45 13.02
CA CYS A 401 -6.78 20.82 13.18
C CYS A 401 -8.27 20.90 12.82
N LYS A 402 -9.07 21.47 13.68
CA LYS A 402 -10.52 21.64 13.47
C LYS A 402 -10.80 22.54 12.26
N ASP A 403 -11.83 22.23 11.47
CA ASP A 403 -12.27 22.94 10.26
C ASP A 403 -11.12 23.15 9.24
N SER A 404 -10.25 22.16 9.08
CA SER A 404 -9.06 22.23 8.23
C SER A 404 -9.06 21.20 7.11
N VAL A 405 -8.01 21.23 6.31
CA VAL A 405 -7.78 20.22 5.25
C VAL A 405 -7.64 18.79 5.83
N GLU A 406 -7.29 18.64 7.11
CA GLU A 406 -7.10 17.32 7.72
C GLU A 406 -8.43 16.59 7.95
N GLU A 407 -9.51 17.31 8.27
CA GLU A 407 -10.85 16.70 8.36
C GLU A 407 -11.31 16.20 6.98
N VAL A 408 -11.10 16.98 5.93
CA VAL A 408 -11.42 16.56 4.56
C VAL A 408 -10.59 15.34 4.15
N ILE A 409 -9.32 15.26 4.59
CA ILE A 409 -8.48 14.10 4.35
C ILE A 409 -9.04 12.88 5.09
N LEU A 410 -9.42 13.02 6.37
CA LEU A 410 -9.98 11.91 7.15
C LEU A 410 -11.28 11.39 6.53
N GLU A 411 -12.18 12.29 6.14
CA GLU A 411 -13.43 11.93 5.45
C GLU A 411 -13.15 11.15 4.17
N THR A 412 -12.21 11.64 3.35
CA THR A 412 -11.78 10.94 2.13
C THR A 412 -11.17 9.56 2.43
N LEU A 413 -10.38 9.43 3.49
CA LEU A 413 -9.78 8.15 3.90
C LEU A 413 -10.85 7.16 4.33
N ASN A 414 -11.86 7.59 5.09
CA ASN A 414 -12.97 6.76 5.53
C ASN A 414 -13.81 6.30 4.33
N GLN A 415 -14.19 7.20 3.42
CA GLN A 415 -14.93 6.84 2.21
C GLN A 415 -14.18 5.81 1.34
N ARG A 416 -12.87 5.97 1.18
CA ARG A 416 -12.05 5.01 0.41
C ARG A 416 -11.91 3.66 1.12
N LYS A 417 -11.89 3.65 2.44
CA LYS A 417 -11.94 2.42 3.23
C LYS A 417 -13.25 1.68 2.97
N ASP A 418 -14.39 2.37 3.04
CA ASP A 418 -15.70 1.78 2.82
C ASP A 418 -15.80 1.12 1.44
N PHE A 419 -15.30 1.76 0.38
CA PHE A 419 -15.23 1.15 -0.95
C PHE A 419 -14.30 -0.06 -1.01
N THR A 420 -13.17 -0.03 -0.30
CA THR A 420 -12.26 -1.17 -0.23
C THR A 420 -12.91 -2.33 0.53
N ASP A 421 -13.49 -2.05 1.70
CA ASP A 421 -14.17 -3.04 2.52
C ASP A 421 -15.33 -3.68 1.77
N TYR A 422 -16.10 -2.90 1.01
CA TYR A 422 -17.19 -3.43 0.19
C TYR A 422 -16.70 -4.44 -0.88
N LEU A 423 -15.52 -4.26 -1.47
CA LEU A 423 -14.93 -5.26 -2.38
C LEU A 423 -14.59 -6.58 -1.68
N PHE A 424 -14.18 -6.50 -0.41
CA PHE A 424 -13.81 -7.69 0.37
C PHE A 424 -15.02 -8.43 0.93
N GLU A 425 -16.19 -7.80 1.08
CA GLU A 425 -17.40 -8.46 1.56
C GLU A 425 -17.72 -9.68 0.72
N GLN A 426 -17.88 -10.80 1.38
CA GLN A 426 -18.36 -12.03 0.74
C GLN A 426 -19.83 -11.83 0.37
N PHE A 427 -20.20 -12.21 -0.85
CA PHE A 427 -21.62 -12.43 -1.12
C PHE A 427 -22.09 -13.49 -0.13
N GLU A 428 -22.99 -13.13 0.78
CA GLU A 428 -23.82 -14.14 1.41
C GLU A 428 -24.43 -14.93 0.26
N ARG A 429 -24.13 -16.21 0.23
CA ARG A 429 -24.73 -17.11 -0.74
C ARG A 429 -26.23 -16.95 -0.58
N ASP A 430 -26.90 -16.52 -1.62
CA ASP A 430 -28.31 -16.78 -1.79
C ASP A 430 -28.53 -18.31 -1.75
N SER A 431 -28.50 -18.83 -0.55
CA SER A 431 -28.95 -20.17 -0.21
C SER A 431 -30.39 -20.03 0.30
N LYS A 432 -31.30 -19.84 -0.65
CA LYS A 432 -32.68 -20.34 -0.49
C LYS A 432 -33.26 -20.65 -1.85
#